data_3c916698c4a99433e43c67e905f9b0ba
#
_entry.id   3c916698c4a99433e43c67e905f9b0ba
#
_cell.length_a   1.000
_cell.length_b   1.000
_cell.length_c   1.000
_cell.angle_alpha   90.00
_cell.angle_beta   90.00
_cell.angle_gamma   90.00
#
_symmetry.space_group_name_H-M   'P 1'
#
loop_
_entity.id
_entity.type
_entity.pdbx_description
1 polymer ?
#
loop_
_entity_poly.entity_id
_entity_poly.type
_entity_poly.pdbx_seq_one_letter_code
_entity_poly.pdbx_strand_id
1 'polypeptide(L)'
;MSGERLQKIIAHAGLASRRGAEQLIADGRVRVNGRLAALGESADPAHDRIEVDGELLGAAPPSIHLAVHKPRGFLSSARDERGRRSVVTLVDSKGQRLWPAGRLDVESEGLMILTNDGEWANRMLHPRYGNEREYAALISPPPSGAALARLRSGIELEDGPARLLSARHGPPPREVARSRTERGEWLRIRVGEGRKREVRRLFESVGSDVERLVRVRIGTLTLAGLREGEWRRLRRSEVSALSGSRPR
;
A
#
# COMPACT_ATOMS: atom_id res chain seq x y z
N MET A 1 19.00 -25.78 -7.44
CA MET A 1 17.61 -25.27 -7.58
C MET A 1 17.30 -24.43 -6.33
N SER A 2 17.01 -23.16 -6.47
CA SER A 2 16.77 -22.28 -5.31
C SER A 2 15.29 -22.41 -4.92
N GLY A 3 15.01 -23.18 -3.86
CA GLY A 3 13.67 -23.25 -3.28
C GLY A 3 13.20 -21.87 -2.77
N GLU A 4 11.89 -21.68 -2.72
CA GLU A 4 11.27 -20.50 -2.14
C GLU A 4 11.14 -20.66 -0.62
N ARG A 5 11.26 -19.58 0.15
CA ARG A 5 11.05 -19.59 1.61
C ARG A 5 9.68 -20.14 1.96
N LEU A 6 9.62 -21.15 2.84
CA LEU A 6 8.40 -21.88 3.18
C LEU A 6 7.27 -20.96 3.68
N GLN A 7 7.59 -19.96 4.55
CA GLN A 7 6.60 -18.98 4.99
C GLN A 7 6.03 -18.13 3.84
N LYS A 8 6.78 -17.96 2.73
CA LYS A 8 6.29 -17.23 1.57
C LYS A 8 5.33 -18.10 0.76
N ILE A 9 5.63 -19.40 0.59
CA ILE A 9 4.77 -20.37 -0.09
C ILE A 9 3.42 -20.47 0.65
N ILE A 10 3.44 -20.67 1.97
CA ILE A 10 2.23 -20.76 2.81
C ILE A 10 1.40 -19.47 2.75
N ALA A 11 2.07 -18.32 2.77
CA ALA A 11 1.38 -17.03 2.66
C ALA A 11 0.78 -16.82 1.25
N HIS A 12 1.45 -17.28 0.21
CA HIS A 12 0.97 -17.21 -1.17
C HIS A 12 -0.24 -18.14 -1.42
N ALA A 13 -0.26 -19.30 -0.78
CA ALA A 13 -1.43 -20.18 -0.75
C ALA A 13 -2.64 -19.56 0.01
N GLY A 14 -2.47 -18.43 0.68
CA GLY A 14 -3.54 -17.72 1.36
C GLY A 14 -3.83 -18.18 2.80
N LEU A 15 -3.13 -19.21 3.29
CA LEU A 15 -3.42 -19.83 4.57
C LEU A 15 -3.10 -18.91 5.77
N ALA A 16 -1.94 -18.22 5.72
CA ALA A 16 -1.48 -17.35 6.81
C ALA A 16 -0.77 -16.09 6.27
N SER A 17 -0.41 -15.14 7.16
CA SER A 17 0.60 -14.12 6.83
C SER A 17 1.99 -14.77 6.83
N ARG A 18 3.00 -14.11 6.27
CA ARG A 18 4.39 -14.61 6.38
C ARG A 18 4.79 -14.84 7.84
N ARG A 19 4.49 -13.89 8.74
CA ARG A 19 4.73 -14.03 10.18
C ARG A 19 3.86 -15.12 10.81
N GLY A 20 2.58 -15.25 10.39
CA GLY A 20 1.72 -16.35 10.85
C GLY A 20 2.20 -17.70 10.35
N ALA A 21 2.74 -17.78 9.13
CA ALA A 21 3.37 -18.99 8.61
C ALA A 21 4.66 -19.35 9.36
N GLU A 22 5.49 -18.36 9.74
CA GLU A 22 6.65 -18.57 10.60
C GLU A 22 6.22 -19.14 11.97
N GLN A 23 5.12 -18.66 12.54
CA GLN A 23 4.56 -19.20 13.79
C GLN A 23 4.09 -20.64 13.61
N LEU A 24 3.37 -20.96 12.52
CA LEU A 24 2.94 -22.34 12.22
C LEU A 24 4.15 -23.29 12.11
N ILE A 25 5.25 -22.83 11.48
CA ILE A 25 6.48 -23.61 11.37
C ILE A 25 7.11 -23.81 12.78
N ALA A 26 7.20 -22.74 13.57
CA ALA A 26 7.76 -22.79 14.93
C ALA A 26 6.95 -23.71 15.86
N ASP A 27 5.62 -23.76 15.68
CA ASP A 27 4.71 -24.61 16.46
C ASP A 27 4.74 -26.10 16.00
N GLY A 28 5.59 -26.46 15.01
CA GLY A 28 5.70 -27.83 14.48
C GLY A 28 4.48 -28.29 13.67
N ARG A 29 3.67 -27.37 13.16
CA ARG A 29 2.42 -27.63 12.42
C ARG A 29 2.64 -27.77 10.90
N VAL A 30 3.89 -27.60 10.42
CA VAL A 30 4.25 -27.64 9.00
C VAL A 30 5.19 -28.81 8.74
N ARG A 31 4.91 -29.56 7.68
CA ARG A 31 5.77 -30.67 7.20
C ARG A 31 6.14 -30.44 5.73
N VAL A 32 7.36 -30.82 5.40
CA VAL A 32 7.84 -30.90 4.01
C VAL A 32 8.32 -32.33 3.76
N ASN A 33 7.73 -33.00 2.80
CA ASN A 33 8.00 -34.41 2.48
C ASN A 33 7.93 -35.33 3.71
N GLY A 34 6.91 -35.11 4.57
CA GLY A 34 6.68 -35.88 5.79
C GLY A 34 7.55 -35.50 7.01
N ARG A 35 8.61 -34.71 6.83
CA ARG A 35 9.51 -34.22 7.88
C ARG A 35 9.02 -32.89 8.44
N LEU A 36 9.14 -32.67 9.74
CA LEU A 36 8.87 -31.34 10.34
C LEU A 36 9.77 -30.26 9.73
N ALA A 37 9.15 -29.18 9.33
CA ALA A 37 9.85 -28.03 8.78
C ALA A 37 10.53 -27.17 9.84
N ALA A 38 11.67 -26.59 9.51
CA ALA A 38 12.40 -25.67 10.36
C ALA A 38 12.20 -24.19 9.94
N LEU A 39 12.33 -23.27 10.91
CA LEU A 39 12.33 -21.83 10.60
C LEU A 39 13.43 -21.50 9.60
N GLY A 40 13.08 -20.69 8.59
CA GLY A 40 14.01 -20.30 7.53
C GLY A 40 14.19 -21.36 6.43
N GLU A 41 13.52 -22.49 6.50
CA GLU A 41 13.55 -23.53 5.47
C GLU A 41 12.95 -23.02 4.14
N SER A 42 13.42 -23.59 3.04
CA SER A 42 12.91 -23.34 1.69
C SER A 42 12.42 -24.65 1.07
N ALA A 43 11.41 -24.58 0.23
CA ALA A 43 10.85 -25.72 -0.48
C ALA A 43 10.51 -25.32 -1.93
N ASP A 44 10.35 -26.31 -2.79
CA ASP A 44 9.87 -26.12 -4.15
C ASP A 44 8.40 -26.56 -4.23
N PRO A 45 7.44 -25.63 -4.35
CA PRO A 45 6.01 -25.98 -4.35
C PRO A 45 5.58 -26.84 -5.54
N ALA A 46 6.44 -26.98 -6.57
CA ALA A 46 6.16 -27.86 -7.71
C ALA A 46 6.59 -29.32 -7.48
N HIS A 47 7.52 -29.56 -6.55
CA HIS A 47 8.12 -30.88 -6.33
C HIS A 47 7.99 -31.37 -4.89
N ASP A 48 7.90 -30.45 -3.92
CA ASP A 48 7.83 -30.82 -2.51
C ASP A 48 6.38 -30.92 -2.03
N ARG A 49 6.10 -31.96 -1.27
CA ARG A 49 4.83 -32.12 -0.56
C ARG A 49 4.86 -31.30 0.72
N ILE A 50 4.12 -30.19 0.72
CA ILE A 50 4.00 -29.30 1.87
C ILE A 50 2.65 -29.53 2.54
N GLU A 51 2.68 -29.76 3.86
CA GLU A 51 1.48 -30.02 4.67
C GLU A 51 1.44 -29.02 5.83
N VAL A 52 0.24 -28.53 6.14
CA VAL A 52 -0.03 -27.68 7.31
C VAL A 52 -1.20 -28.33 8.07
N ASP A 53 -0.99 -28.59 9.37
CA ASP A 53 -1.94 -29.31 10.23
C ASP A 53 -2.37 -30.69 9.67
N GLY A 54 -1.48 -31.35 8.94
CA GLY A 54 -1.75 -32.64 8.28
C GLY A 54 -2.49 -32.56 6.94
N GLU A 55 -2.90 -31.37 6.52
CA GLU A 55 -3.55 -31.15 5.22
C GLU A 55 -2.53 -30.67 4.18
N LEU A 56 -2.63 -31.21 2.96
CA LEU A 56 -1.79 -30.79 1.85
C LEU A 56 -2.05 -29.32 1.51
N LEU A 57 -0.98 -28.54 1.39
CA LEU A 57 -1.07 -27.14 1.00
C LEU A 57 -1.66 -27.02 -0.42
N GLY A 58 -2.77 -26.34 -0.54
CA GLY A 58 -3.44 -26.12 -1.83
C GLY A 58 -2.65 -25.18 -2.75
N ALA A 59 -3.00 -25.22 -4.03
CA ALA A 59 -2.44 -24.28 -5.01
C ALA A 59 -2.73 -22.83 -4.63
N ALA A 60 -1.81 -21.93 -4.98
CA ALA A 60 -2.01 -20.51 -4.75
C ALA A 60 -3.26 -20.00 -5.51
N PRO A 61 -4.12 -19.21 -4.86
CA PRO A 61 -5.29 -18.65 -5.51
C PRO A 61 -4.89 -17.66 -6.62
N PRO A 62 -5.76 -17.42 -7.61
CA PRO A 62 -5.50 -16.42 -8.64
C PRO A 62 -5.18 -15.04 -8.03
N SER A 63 -4.22 -14.35 -8.63
CA SER A 63 -3.83 -13.01 -8.18
C SER A 63 -4.98 -12.01 -8.33
N ILE A 64 -5.22 -11.23 -7.28
CA ILE A 64 -6.21 -10.16 -7.23
C ILE A 64 -5.50 -8.84 -6.99
N HIS A 65 -5.87 -7.83 -7.77
CA HIS A 65 -5.38 -6.47 -7.63
C HIS A 65 -6.57 -5.53 -7.68
N LEU A 66 -6.81 -4.78 -6.60
CA LEU A 66 -7.95 -3.88 -6.46
C LEU A 66 -7.45 -2.46 -6.18
N ALA A 67 -8.03 -1.49 -6.86
CA ALA A 67 -7.98 -0.09 -6.46
C ALA A 67 -9.13 0.18 -5.49
N VAL A 68 -8.85 0.84 -4.39
CA VAL A 68 -9.82 1.19 -3.34
C VAL A 68 -9.66 2.66 -3.00
N HIS A 69 -10.74 3.38 -2.84
CA HIS A 69 -10.73 4.69 -2.21
C HIS A 69 -10.85 4.52 -0.70
N LYS A 70 -9.72 4.54 -0.01
CA LYS A 70 -9.68 4.44 1.44
C LYS A 70 -10.30 5.69 2.08
N PRO A 71 -11.35 5.56 2.91
CA PRO A 71 -11.89 6.68 3.70
C PRO A 71 -10.92 7.12 4.80
N ARG A 72 -11.11 8.34 5.29
CA ARG A 72 -10.50 8.80 6.54
C ARG A 72 -10.98 7.92 7.71
N GLY A 73 -10.13 7.68 8.70
CA GLY A 73 -10.45 6.85 9.87
C GLY A 73 -10.22 5.35 9.68
N PHE A 74 -9.95 4.88 8.46
CA PHE A 74 -9.65 3.48 8.19
C PHE A 74 -8.14 3.19 8.27
N LEU A 75 -7.80 2.03 8.83
CA LEU A 75 -6.43 1.53 8.90
C LEU A 75 -5.98 0.93 7.57
N SER A 76 -4.71 1.15 7.21
CA SER A 76 -4.02 0.45 6.13
C SER A 76 -3.39 -0.84 6.65
N SER A 77 -4.22 -1.78 7.11
CA SER A 77 -3.80 -3.06 7.68
C SER A 77 -4.71 -4.17 7.19
N ALA A 78 -4.20 -5.40 7.11
CA ALA A 78 -5.02 -6.58 6.81
C ALA A 78 -5.79 -7.07 8.05
N ARG A 79 -5.32 -6.78 9.25
CA ARG A 79 -5.96 -7.09 10.54
C ARG A 79 -5.79 -5.91 11.49
N ASP A 80 -6.77 -5.73 12.36
CA ASP A 80 -6.64 -4.87 13.53
C ASP A 80 -7.13 -5.62 14.77
N GLU A 81 -6.24 -5.78 15.73
CA GLU A 81 -6.52 -6.48 16.99
C GLU A 81 -7.38 -5.65 17.96
N ARG A 82 -7.54 -4.37 17.66
CA ARG A 82 -8.29 -3.41 18.50
C ARG A 82 -9.69 -3.09 17.95
N GLY A 83 -10.17 -3.83 16.95
CA GLY A 83 -11.51 -3.65 16.38
C GLY A 83 -11.72 -2.37 15.56
N ARG A 84 -10.64 -1.65 15.18
CA ARG A 84 -10.73 -0.46 14.35
C ARG A 84 -11.02 -0.86 12.89
N ARG A 85 -11.72 -0.01 12.16
CA ARG A 85 -12.05 -0.25 10.74
C ARG A 85 -10.80 -0.36 9.89
N SER A 86 -10.67 -1.45 9.16
CA SER A 86 -9.57 -1.69 8.22
C SER A 86 -10.04 -1.50 6.77
N VAL A 87 -9.15 -1.03 5.89
CA VAL A 87 -9.44 -0.85 4.46
C VAL A 87 -9.85 -2.16 3.77
N VAL A 88 -9.41 -3.32 4.25
CA VAL A 88 -9.82 -4.61 3.67
C VAL A 88 -11.28 -4.94 3.91
N THR A 89 -11.92 -4.36 4.94
CA THR A 89 -13.35 -4.59 5.21
C THR A 89 -14.27 -3.86 4.23
N LEU A 90 -13.74 -2.96 3.41
CA LEU A 90 -14.48 -2.29 2.34
C LEU A 90 -14.75 -3.20 1.13
N VAL A 91 -14.03 -4.33 1.05
CA VAL A 91 -14.00 -5.19 -0.14
C VAL A 91 -14.56 -6.56 0.19
N ASP A 92 -15.50 -7.03 -0.63
CA ASP A 92 -15.87 -8.44 -0.65
C ASP A 92 -14.79 -9.25 -1.40
N SER A 93 -13.89 -9.84 -0.64
CA SER A 93 -12.80 -10.66 -1.16
C SER A 93 -13.22 -12.09 -1.52
N LYS A 94 -14.49 -12.47 -1.32
CA LYS A 94 -15.01 -13.84 -1.50
C LYS A 94 -14.15 -14.90 -0.79
N GLY A 95 -13.77 -14.61 0.46
CA GLY A 95 -12.94 -15.49 1.28
C GLY A 95 -11.43 -15.44 0.98
N GLN A 96 -11.00 -14.73 -0.04
CA GLN A 96 -9.57 -14.59 -0.32
C GLN A 96 -8.92 -13.56 0.60
N ARG A 97 -7.73 -13.87 1.05
CA ARG A 97 -6.96 -13.02 1.93
C ARG A 97 -6.29 -11.90 1.13
N LEU A 98 -6.73 -10.67 1.34
CA LEU A 98 -6.13 -9.48 0.74
C LEU A 98 -5.37 -8.66 1.79
N TRP A 99 -4.37 -7.91 1.34
CA TRP A 99 -3.65 -6.93 2.15
C TRP A 99 -3.34 -5.67 1.35
N PRO A 100 -3.17 -4.52 2.04
CA PRO A 100 -2.82 -3.27 1.37
C PRO A 100 -1.37 -3.30 0.84
N ALA A 101 -1.19 -3.00 -0.43
CA ALA A 101 0.10 -2.72 -1.04
C ALA A 101 0.50 -1.27 -0.74
N GLY A 102 1.30 -1.09 0.29
CA GLY A 102 1.65 0.21 0.85
C GLY A 102 0.66 0.69 1.89
N ARG A 103 0.87 1.92 2.35
CA ARG A 103 0.10 2.49 3.46
C ARG A 103 -0.34 3.92 3.18
N LEU A 104 -1.44 4.30 3.80
CA LEU A 104 -1.87 5.65 4.10
C LEU A 104 -2.12 5.72 5.62
N ASP A 105 -1.83 6.87 6.22
CA ASP A 105 -2.16 7.09 7.63
C ASP A 105 -3.67 7.01 7.85
N VAL A 106 -4.10 6.80 9.08
CA VAL A 106 -5.54 6.72 9.44
C VAL A 106 -6.29 7.96 8.98
N GLU A 107 -5.69 9.12 9.14
CA GLU A 107 -6.27 10.42 8.79
C GLU A 107 -6.12 10.79 7.31
N SER A 108 -5.35 10.02 6.54
CA SER A 108 -5.20 10.21 5.10
C SER A 108 -6.23 9.37 4.36
N GLU A 109 -6.64 9.83 3.19
CA GLU A 109 -7.66 9.22 2.36
C GLU A 109 -7.19 9.03 0.91
N GLY A 110 -7.99 8.38 0.09
CA GLY A 110 -7.73 8.27 -1.34
C GLY A 110 -7.23 6.91 -1.81
N LEU A 111 -6.57 6.90 -2.94
CA LEU A 111 -6.20 5.71 -3.70
C LEU A 111 -5.29 4.78 -2.90
N MET A 112 -5.74 3.56 -2.71
CA MET A 112 -4.98 2.47 -2.14
C MET A 112 -5.15 1.21 -3.00
N ILE A 113 -4.17 0.31 -2.96
CA ILE A 113 -4.24 -0.96 -3.66
C ILE A 113 -4.30 -2.09 -2.62
N LEU A 114 -5.25 -3.02 -2.82
CA LEU A 114 -5.32 -4.29 -2.10
C LEU A 114 -4.97 -5.42 -3.05
N THR A 115 -4.21 -6.40 -2.57
CA THR A 115 -3.79 -7.55 -3.37
C THR A 115 -3.50 -8.76 -2.50
N ASN A 116 -3.49 -9.96 -3.12
CA ASN A 116 -2.92 -11.20 -2.58
C ASN A 116 -1.57 -11.55 -3.24
N ASP A 117 -1.05 -10.70 -4.12
CA ASP A 117 0.20 -10.91 -4.84
C ASP A 117 1.32 -10.07 -4.22
N GLY A 118 2.11 -10.70 -3.35
CA GLY A 118 3.21 -10.04 -2.64
C GLY A 118 4.40 -9.69 -3.52
N GLU A 119 4.64 -10.42 -4.59
CA GLU A 119 5.75 -10.13 -5.51
C GLU A 119 5.45 -8.90 -6.34
N TRP A 120 4.25 -8.86 -6.90
CA TRP A 120 3.77 -7.68 -7.62
C TRP A 120 3.74 -6.45 -6.71
N ALA A 121 3.20 -6.58 -5.47
CA ALA A 121 3.17 -5.48 -4.50
C ALA A 121 4.57 -4.94 -4.19
N ASN A 122 5.55 -5.84 -3.99
CA ASN A 122 6.93 -5.45 -3.74
C ASN A 122 7.54 -4.69 -4.93
N ARG A 123 7.31 -5.16 -6.16
CA ARG A 123 7.75 -4.45 -7.37
C ARG A 123 7.10 -3.07 -7.46
N MET A 124 5.79 -2.99 -7.33
CA MET A 124 5.05 -1.72 -7.40
C MET A 124 5.52 -0.69 -6.36
N LEU A 125 5.87 -1.14 -5.15
CA LEU A 125 6.31 -0.27 -4.06
C LEU A 125 7.78 0.15 -4.18
N HIS A 126 8.61 -0.63 -4.84
CA HIS A 126 10.05 -0.44 -4.84
C HIS A 126 10.45 0.82 -5.62
N PRO A 127 11.28 1.72 -5.06
CA PRO A 127 11.64 3.01 -5.67
C PRO A 127 12.22 2.91 -7.08
N ARG A 128 12.95 1.82 -7.40
CA ARG A 128 13.55 1.61 -8.74
C ARG A 128 12.53 1.60 -9.89
N TYR A 129 11.26 1.32 -9.62
CA TYR A 129 10.23 1.31 -10.65
C TYR A 129 9.54 2.67 -10.83
N GLY A 130 9.92 3.68 -10.04
CA GLY A 130 9.54 5.07 -10.25
C GLY A 130 8.05 5.37 -10.10
N ASN A 131 7.31 4.57 -9.36
CA ASN A 131 5.89 4.82 -9.12
C ASN A 131 5.71 6.01 -8.16
N GLU A 132 5.77 7.23 -8.70
CA GLU A 132 5.50 8.45 -7.95
C GLU A 132 4.09 8.44 -7.35
N ARG A 133 3.95 9.11 -6.21
CA ARG A 133 2.65 9.32 -5.57
C ARG A 133 2.27 10.79 -5.71
N GLU A 134 1.03 11.03 -6.15
CA GLU A 134 0.47 12.37 -6.18
C GLU A 134 -0.66 12.48 -5.17
N TYR A 135 -0.63 13.59 -4.45
CA TYR A 135 -1.62 13.92 -3.44
C TYR A 135 -2.30 15.24 -3.78
N ALA A 136 -3.58 15.35 -3.43
CA ALA A 136 -4.23 16.61 -3.19
C ALA A 136 -4.19 16.85 -1.68
N ALA A 137 -3.64 17.98 -1.27
CA ALA A 137 -3.50 18.36 0.13
C ALA A 137 -4.15 19.71 0.38
N LEU A 138 -4.98 19.80 1.40
CA LEU A 138 -5.48 21.06 1.96
C LEU A 138 -4.50 21.53 3.01
N ILE A 139 -3.89 22.70 2.79
CA ILE A 139 -2.81 23.23 3.61
C ILE A 139 -3.27 24.52 4.30
N SER A 140 -3.05 24.61 5.61
CA SER A 140 -3.36 25.80 6.41
C SER A 140 -2.29 26.04 7.49
N PRO A 141 -1.74 27.26 7.63
CA PRO A 141 -1.89 28.37 6.69
C PRO A 141 -1.28 28.05 5.31
N PRO A 142 -1.71 28.73 4.23
CA PRO A 142 -1.12 28.53 2.91
C PRO A 142 0.38 28.82 2.92
N PRO A 143 1.23 27.93 2.35
CA PRO A 143 2.68 28.15 2.31
C PRO A 143 3.04 29.25 1.33
N SER A 144 4.04 30.06 1.68
CA SER A 144 4.57 31.08 0.76
C SER A 144 5.30 30.44 -0.43
N GLY A 145 5.49 31.21 -1.51
CA GLY A 145 6.27 30.78 -2.67
C GLY A 145 7.72 30.38 -2.28
N ALA A 146 8.33 31.10 -1.32
CA ALA A 146 9.65 30.76 -0.79
C ALA A 146 9.65 29.44 -0.02
N ALA A 147 8.61 29.17 0.79
CA ALA A 147 8.43 27.89 1.48
C ALA A 147 8.31 26.73 0.47
N LEU A 148 7.49 26.87 -0.56
CA LEU A 148 7.36 25.87 -1.62
C LEU A 148 8.67 25.65 -2.41
N ALA A 149 9.45 26.69 -2.65
CA ALA A 149 10.77 26.58 -3.28
C ALA A 149 11.72 25.77 -2.39
N ARG A 150 11.76 26.07 -1.08
CA ARG A 150 12.56 25.34 -0.09
C ARG A 150 12.18 23.86 -0.04
N LEU A 151 10.89 23.52 -0.01
CA LEU A 151 10.42 22.14 -0.01
C LEU A 151 10.79 21.37 -1.29
N ARG A 152 10.90 22.05 -2.43
CA ARG A 152 11.36 21.45 -3.70
C ARG A 152 12.86 21.29 -3.78
N SER A 153 13.64 22.21 -3.24
CA SER A 153 15.11 22.09 -3.18
C SER A 153 15.56 20.98 -2.23
N GLY A 154 14.75 20.66 -1.24
CA GLY A 154 15.01 19.64 -0.23
C GLY A 154 15.27 20.23 1.15
N ILE A 155 14.85 19.51 2.15
CA ILE A 155 15.07 19.79 3.56
C ILE A 155 15.52 18.53 4.28
N GLU A 156 16.19 18.70 5.41
CA GLU A 156 16.52 17.59 6.30
C GLU A 156 15.35 17.31 7.23
N LEU A 157 14.89 16.05 7.27
CA LEU A 157 13.96 15.52 8.25
C LEU A 157 14.72 14.57 9.18
N GLU A 158 14.13 14.18 10.30
CA GLU A 158 14.74 13.28 11.28
C GLU A 158 15.26 11.95 10.68
N ASP A 159 14.62 11.48 9.60
CA ASP A 159 14.95 10.23 8.89
C ASP A 159 15.69 10.46 7.57
N GLY A 160 16.32 11.62 7.43
CA GLY A 160 17.17 12.00 6.30
C GLY A 160 16.51 12.99 5.32
N PRO A 161 17.23 13.36 4.24
CA PRO A 161 16.79 14.37 3.29
C PRO A 161 15.48 14.01 2.61
N ALA A 162 14.60 15.01 2.45
CA ALA A 162 13.29 14.87 1.83
C ALA A 162 12.97 16.07 0.94
N ARG A 163 12.21 15.84 -0.13
CA ARG A 163 11.78 16.91 -1.03
C ARG A 163 10.46 16.60 -1.72
N LEU A 164 9.77 17.65 -2.10
CA LEU A 164 8.68 17.57 -3.06
C LEU A 164 9.24 17.51 -4.48
N LEU A 165 8.80 16.56 -5.29
CA LEU A 165 9.09 16.56 -6.72
C LEU A 165 8.34 17.69 -7.44
N SER A 166 7.13 18.00 -6.99
CA SER A 166 6.37 19.18 -7.40
C SER A 166 5.33 19.57 -6.36
N ALA A 167 5.01 20.85 -6.30
CA ALA A 167 3.86 21.40 -5.60
C ALA A 167 3.27 22.53 -6.45
N ARG A 168 1.97 22.50 -6.68
CA ARG A 168 1.23 23.50 -7.47
C ARG A 168 -0.18 23.67 -6.91
N HIS A 169 -0.76 24.83 -7.06
CA HIS A 169 -2.17 25.05 -6.76
C HIS A 169 -3.04 24.15 -7.63
N GLY A 170 -4.15 23.69 -7.09
CA GLY A 170 -5.07 22.84 -7.81
C GLY A 170 -6.40 22.66 -7.08
N PRO A 171 -7.44 22.29 -7.77
CA PRO A 171 -8.75 22.08 -7.15
C PRO A 171 -8.75 20.86 -6.23
N PRO A 172 -9.66 20.80 -5.25
CA PRO A 172 -9.94 19.59 -4.50
C PRO A 172 -10.34 18.44 -5.45
N PRO A 173 -10.05 17.17 -5.09
CA PRO A 173 -10.52 16.04 -5.88
C PRO A 173 -12.05 16.00 -5.92
N ARG A 174 -12.61 15.64 -7.08
CA ARG A 174 -14.08 15.53 -7.25
C ARG A 174 -14.67 14.36 -6.48
N GLU A 175 -13.84 13.35 -6.22
CA GLU A 175 -14.19 12.11 -5.54
C GLU A 175 -14.31 12.26 -4.02
N VAL A 176 -14.00 13.44 -3.49
CA VAL A 176 -13.95 13.70 -2.06
C VAL A 176 -15.01 14.73 -1.68
N ALA A 177 -15.83 14.41 -0.69
CA ALA A 177 -16.84 15.32 -0.16
C ALA A 177 -16.16 16.59 0.42
N ARG A 178 -16.67 17.75 0.06
CA ARG A 178 -16.19 19.03 0.57
C ARG A 178 -16.92 19.41 1.84
N SER A 179 -16.18 19.93 2.82
CA SER A 179 -16.79 20.57 3.99
C SER A 179 -16.81 22.09 3.82
N ARG A 180 -17.89 22.73 4.27
CA ARG A 180 -17.99 24.20 4.30
C ARG A 180 -17.06 24.83 5.33
N THR A 181 -16.54 24.05 6.27
CA THR A 181 -15.62 24.51 7.33
C THR A 181 -14.13 24.38 6.95
N GLU A 182 -13.82 23.79 5.80
CA GLU A 182 -12.44 23.66 5.32
C GLU A 182 -11.82 25.04 5.10
N ARG A 183 -10.71 25.30 5.77
CA ARG A 183 -9.91 26.50 5.60
C ARG A 183 -8.54 26.10 5.05
N GLY A 184 -7.95 26.97 4.22
CA GLY A 184 -6.65 26.70 3.62
C GLY A 184 -6.71 26.62 2.09
N GLU A 185 -5.63 26.14 1.51
CA GLU A 185 -5.43 26.08 0.08
C GLU A 185 -5.14 24.66 -0.40
N TRP A 186 -5.79 24.25 -1.49
CA TRP A 186 -5.55 22.96 -2.10
C TRP A 186 -4.32 22.98 -3.00
N LEU A 187 -3.37 22.11 -2.71
CA LEU A 187 -2.18 21.88 -3.52
C LEU A 187 -2.17 20.47 -4.12
N ARG A 188 -1.67 20.35 -5.34
CA ARG A 188 -1.27 19.08 -5.97
C ARG A 188 0.21 18.88 -5.72
N ILE A 189 0.55 17.79 -5.05
CA ILE A 189 1.88 17.49 -4.54
C ILE A 189 2.33 16.15 -5.09
N ARG A 190 3.56 16.07 -5.61
CA ARG A 190 4.20 14.81 -5.97
C ARG A 190 5.41 14.53 -5.09
N VAL A 191 5.52 13.27 -4.66
CA VAL A 191 6.66 12.73 -3.92
C VAL A 191 7.14 11.45 -4.59
N GLY A 192 8.46 11.21 -4.54
CA GLY A 192 9.09 10.01 -5.10
C GLY A 192 9.03 8.82 -4.15
N GLU A 193 9.04 9.10 -2.85
CA GLU A 193 9.04 8.10 -1.78
C GLU A 193 7.68 8.09 -1.06
N GLY A 194 7.55 7.29 -0.06
CA GLY A 194 6.34 7.18 0.76
C GLY A 194 6.72 6.92 2.21
N ARG A 195 7.65 7.73 2.74
CA ARG A 195 8.07 7.64 4.14
C ARG A 195 6.89 7.96 5.07
N LYS A 196 6.99 7.53 6.31
CA LYS A 196 5.96 7.76 7.32
C LYS A 196 5.69 9.26 7.47
N ARG A 197 4.43 9.67 7.22
CA ARG A 197 3.95 11.07 7.32
C ARG A 197 4.81 12.10 6.55
N GLU A 198 5.50 11.68 5.50
CA GLU A 198 6.46 12.52 4.76
C GLU A 198 5.89 13.87 4.34
N VAL A 199 4.74 13.88 3.66
CA VAL A 199 4.10 15.12 3.21
C VAL A 199 3.76 16.04 4.40
N ARG A 200 3.23 15.49 5.50
CA ARG A 200 2.89 16.28 6.69
C ARG A 200 4.12 16.90 7.32
N ARG A 201 5.18 16.11 7.55
CA ARG A 201 6.46 16.62 8.12
C ARG A 201 7.12 17.68 7.23
N LEU A 202 7.02 17.53 5.91
CA LEU A 202 7.53 18.53 4.97
C LEU A 202 6.83 19.88 5.17
N PHE A 203 5.50 19.90 5.25
CA PHE A 203 4.77 21.17 5.45
C PHE A 203 4.91 21.72 6.87
N GLU A 204 4.91 20.87 7.89
CA GLU A 204 5.20 21.26 9.28
C GLU A 204 6.53 22.01 9.42
N SER A 205 7.59 21.59 8.67
CA SER A 205 8.91 22.24 8.69
C SER A 205 8.95 23.67 8.14
N VAL A 206 7.89 24.08 7.46
CA VAL A 206 7.75 25.46 6.92
C VAL A 206 6.59 26.22 7.56
N GLY A 207 6.07 25.71 8.68
CA GLY A 207 5.02 26.38 9.47
C GLY A 207 3.61 26.24 8.89
N SER A 208 3.35 25.20 8.11
CA SER A 208 2.03 24.90 7.55
C SER A 208 1.58 23.50 7.98
N ASP A 209 0.28 23.34 8.21
CA ASP A 209 -0.34 22.05 8.55
C ASP A 209 -1.10 21.45 7.36
N VAL A 210 -1.09 20.12 7.26
CA VAL A 210 -1.87 19.38 6.29
C VAL A 210 -3.19 18.96 6.92
N GLU A 211 -4.25 19.73 6.67
CA GLU A 211 -5.61 19.49 7.18
C GLU A 211 -6.24 18.23 6.56
N ARG A 212 -6.10 18.10 5.23
CA ARG A 212 -6.52 16.89 4.49
C ARG A 212 -5.44 16.44 3.54
N LEU A 213 -5.33 15.12 3.40
CA LEU A 213 -4.36 14.50 2.50
C LEU A 213 -5.03 13.35 1.74
N VAL A 214 -5.22 13.57 0.44
CA VAL A 214 -5.89 12.61 -0.45
C VAL A 214 -4.89 12.10 -1.47
N ARG A 215 -4.55 10.82 -1.46
CA ARG A 215 -3.72 10.25 -2.53
C ARG A 215 -4.56 10.07 -3.79
N VAL A 216 -4.25 10.81 -4.83
CA VAL A 216 -5.02 10.84 -6.08
C VAL A 216 -4.37 10.02 -7.19
N ARG A 217 -3.07 9.65 -7.08
CA ARG A 217 -2.37 8.86 -8.07
C ARG A 217 -1.22 8.03 -7.49
N ILE A 218 -1.01 6.86 -8.05
CA ILE A 218 0.16 6.00 -7.85
C ILE A 218 0.63 5.57 -9.24
N GLY A 219 1.85 5.98 -9.66
CA GLY A 219 2.32 5.74 -11.02
C GLY A 219 1.31 6.22 -12.05
N THR A 220 0.79 5.32 -12.87
CA THR A 220 -0.23 5.60 -13.90
C THR A 220 -1.67 5.48 -13.39
N LEU A 221 -1.88 4.85 -12.22
CA LEU A 221 -3.21 4.62 -11.65
C LEU A 221 -3.73 5.88 -10.96
N THR A 222 -4.97 6.27 -11.27
CA THR A 222 -5.63 7.44 -10.69
C THR A 222 -6.83 7.06 -9.83
N LEU A 223 -7.19 7.95 -8.90
CA LEU A 223 -8.38 7.84 -8.06
C LEU A 223 -9.67 8.08 -8.85
N ALA A 224 -9.58 8.72 -10.01
CA ALA A 224 -10.72 9.16 -10.80
C ALA A 224 -11.80 8.09 -10.96
N GLY A 225 -13.05 8.47 -10.69
CA GLY A 225 -14.23 7.61 -10.79
C GLY A 225 -14.45 6.65 -9.61
N LEU A 226 -13.62 6.71 -8.55
CA LEU A 226 -13.83 5.95 -7.31
C LEU A 226 -14.30 6.88 -6.21
N ARG A 227 -15.55 6.75 -5.77
CA ARG A 227 -16.07 7.45 -4.59
C ARG A 227 -15.46 6.88 -3.31
N GLU A 228 -15.58 7.61 -2.24
CA GLU A 228 -15.10 7.18 -0.92
C GLU A 228 -15.71 5.83 -0.50
N GLY A 229 -14.86 4.88 -0.13
CA GLY A 229 -15.26 3.51 0.21
C GLY A 229 -15.45 2.57 -0.98
N GLU A 230 -15.51 3.08 -2.20
CA GLU A 230 -15.63 2.24 -3.40
C GLU A 230 -14.31 1.56 -3.78
N TRP A 231 -14.45 0.47 -4.53
CA TRP A 231 -13.32 -0.28 -5.07
C TRP A 231 -13.63 -0.85 -6.46
N ARG A 232 -12.58 -1.14 -7.24
CA ARG A 232 -12.67 -1.87 -8.50
C ARG A 232 -11.46 -2.75 -8.73
N ARG A 233 -11.60 -3.75 -9.59
CA ARG A 233 -10.45 -4.52 -10.07
C ARG A 233 -9.55 -3.64 -10.95
N LEU A 234 -8.23 -3.85 -10.86
CA LEU A 234 -7.28 -3.29 -11.81
C LEU A 234 -7.41 -4.01 -13.15
N ARG A 235 -7.27 -3.27 -14.23
CA ARG A 235 -7.14 -3.82 -15.58
C ARG A 235 -5.75 -4.45 -15.75
N ARG A 236 -5.61 -5.41 -16.63
CA ARG A 236 -4.30 -6.05 -16.92
C ARG A 236 -3.23 -5.01 -17.29
N SER A 237 -3.58 -4.01 -18.09
CA SER A 237 -2.68 -2.91 -18.45
C SER A 237 -2.22 -2.08 -17.24
N GLU A 238 -3.10 -1.81 -16.26
CA GLU A 238 -2.77 -1.09 -15.04
C GLU A 238 -1.82 -1.93 -14.15
N VAL A 239 -2.09 -3.23 -14.03
CA VAL A 239 -1.24 -4.17 -13.28
C VAL A 239 0.17 -4.22 -13.89
N SER A 240 0.28 -4.35 -15.22
CA SER A 240 1.57 -4.36 -15.93
C SER A 240 2.32 -3.04 -15.79
N ALA A 241 1.63 -1.91 -15.97
CA ALA A 241 2.24 -0.59 -15.89
C ALA A 241 2.83 -0.29 -14.50
N LEU A 242 2.14 -0.70 -13.43
CA LEU A 242 2.59 -0.47 -12.05
C LEU A 242 3.77 -1.37 -11.63
N SER A 243 3.93 -2.54 -12.22
CA SER A 243 5.04 -3.44 -11.92
C SER A 243 6.29 -3.20 -12.76
N GLY A 244 6.28 -2.19 -13.64
CA GLY A 244 7.36 -1.91 -14.58
C GLY A 244 7.47 -2.95 -15.71
N SER A 245 6.51 -3.86 -15.82
CA SER A 245 6.44 -4.80 -16.95
C SER A 245 5.83 -4.08 -18.15
N ARG A 246 6.57 -3.95 -19.25
CA ARG A 246 5.96 -3.51 -20.52
C ARG A 246 4.85 -4.48 -20.89
N PRO A 247 3.65 -4.03 -21.28
CA PRO A 247 2.64 -4.94 -21.84
C PRO A 247 3.24 -5.64 -23.06
N ARG A 248 3.19 -6.96 -23.08
CA ARG A 248 3.46 -7.77 -24.27
C ARG A 248 2.32 -7.62 -25.27
#